data_8dc37eac67759a2a8e0935abc9dc711a
#
_entry.id   8dc37eac67759a2a8e0935abc9dc711a
#
_cell.length_a   1.000
_cell.length_b   1.000
_cell.length_c   1.000
_cell.angle_alpha   90.00
_cell.angle_beta   90.00
_cell.angle_gamma   90.00
#
_symmetry.space_group_name_H-M   'P 1'
#
loop_
_entity.id
_entity.type
_entity.pdbx_description
1 polymer ?
#
loop_
_entity_poly.entity_id
_entity_poly.type
_entity_poly.pdbx_seq_one_letter_code
_entity_poly.pdbx_strand_id
1 'polypeptide(L)'
;MQQKNFSLGLFGKKYIDTTFHLDSFKKGETNFSKKTVNSLGGIHNISKDFLPSVDINYFEDDPVQAFIISELEQSKRSSILVPEKGDTEPVIDYESIDWLHVAYIDDLNHSNAIKDESFKMSLDFCTEVPREKYIDLIKNCELIFDSRERKDLYSRILVPTPIVLHDEKGCECIVQGKKIFSQEIISEKNLNVNGAGDIFAGIFINKYYNGSLSEALNYTCTATANYLKKKNEI
;
A
#
# COMPACT_ATOMS: atom_id res chain seq x y z
N MET A 1 -25.01 21.71 9.27
CA MET A 1 -23.63 21.72 8.78
C MET A 1 -23.44 20.41 8.05
N GLN A 2 -23.10 20.41 6.76
CA GLN A 2 -22.65 19.19 6.08
C GLN A 2 -21.33 18.78 6.72
N GLN A 3 -21.23 17.54 7.16
CA GLN A 3 -19.98 16.99 7.66
C GLN A 3 -19.01 16.98 6.46
N LYS A 4 -17.87 17.67 6.59
CA LYS A 4 -16.83 17.66 5.56
C LYS A 4 -16.37 16.20 5.41
N ASN A 5 -16.37 15.67 4.19
CA ASN A 5 -15.81 14.36 3.94
C ASN A 5 -14.31 14.37 4.26
N PHE A 6 -13.81 13.24 4.76
CA PHE A 6 -12.38 13.04 4.94
C PHE A 6 -11.68 13.07 3.57
N SER A 7 -10.65 13.90 3.43
CA SER A 7 -9.88 14.06 2.19
C SER A 7 -8.50 13.43 2.36
N LEU A 8 -8.23 12.37 1.57
CA LEU A 8 -6.99 11.61 1.56
C LEU A 8 -6.16 11.97 0.35
N GLY A 9 -4.96 12.50 0.56
CA GLY A 9 -3.92 12.65 -0.44
C GLY A 9 -3.12 11.35 -0.57
N LEU A 10 -2.89 10.91 -1.80
CA LEU A 10 -2.07 9.75 -2.12
C LEU A 10 -0.88 10.21 -2.96
N PHE A 11 0.31 10.11 -2.43
CA PHE A 11 1.53 10.43 -3.15
C PHE A 11 2.34 9.16 -3.42
N GLY A 12 2.68 8.93 -4.68
CA GLY A 12 3.46 7.76 -5.09
C GLY A 12 3.41 7.50 -6.57
N LYS A 13 4.03 6.41 -6.99
CA LYS A 13 4.06 6.01 -8.39
C LYS A 13 2.71 5.49 -8.88
N LYS A 14 2.42 5.84 -10.12
CA LYS A 14 1.33 5.24 -10.90
C LYS A 14 1.88 4.03 -11.65
N TYR A 15 1.38 2.85 -11.34
CA TYR A 15 1.70 1.65 -12.09
C TYR A 15 0.66 1.43 -13.19
N ILE A 16 1.12 1.16 -14.41
CA ILE A 16 0.29 0.76 -15.55
C ILE A 16 0.49 -0.75 -15.69
N ASP A 17 -0.38 -1.50 -15.06
CA ASP A 17 -0.27 -2.96 -14.93
C ASP A 17 -0.81 -3.66 -16.17
N THR A 18 -0.02 -4.56 -16.74
CA THR A 18 -0.48 -5.58 -17.70
C THR A 18 -0.28 -6.94 -17.07
N THR A 19 -1.38 -7.56 -16.62
CA THR A 19 -1.35 -8.87 -15.94
C THR A 19 -1.69 -9.99 -16.90
N PHE A 20 -0.79 -10.97 -17.01
CA PHE A 20 -0.96 -12.20 -17.77
C PHE A 20 -1.30 -13.33 -16.79
N HIS A 21 -2.50 -13.88 -16.90
CA HIS A 21 -2.93 -15.02 -16.10
C HIS A 21 -2.58 -16.33 -16.80
N LEU A 22 -1.79 -17.17 -16.14
CA LEU A 22 -1.32 -18.47 -16.60
C LEU A 22 -1.74 -19.54 -15.58
N ASP A 23 -1.89 -20.80 -15.99
CA ASP A 23 -2.00 -21.91 -15.03
C ASP A 23 -0.67 -22.07 -14.29
N SER A 24 0.41 -22.21 -15.06
CA SER A 24 1.78 -22.29 -14.55
C SER A 24 2.74 -21.59 -15.51
N PHE A 25 3.79 -20.98 -14.98
CA PHE A 25 4.86 -20.38 -15.77
C PHE A 25 6.02 -21.35 -15.97
N LYS A 26 6.40 -21.61 -17.22
CA LYS A 26 7.52 -22.46 -17.59
C LYS A 26 8.67 -21.63 -18.12
N LYS A 27 9.74 -21.53 -17.33
CA LYS A 27 10.95 -20.79 -17.71
C LYS A 27 11.61 -21.43 -18.93
N GLY A 28 11.92 -20.62 -19.94
CA GLY A 28 12.60 -21.08 -21.17
C GLY A 28 11.66 -21.65 -22.24
N GLU A 29 10.34 -21.65 -22.00
CA GLU A 29 9.33 -22.09 -22.96
C GLU A 29 8.42 -20.91 -23.37
N THR A 30 7.68 -21.06 -24.47
CA THR A 30 6.61 -20.14 -24.83
C THR A 30 5.40 -20.40 -23.92
N ASN A 31 4.98 -19.36 -23.18
CA ASN A 31 3.83 -19.43 -22.30
C ASN A 31 2.66 -18.65 -22.92
N PHE A 32 1.46 -19.23 -22.88
CA PHE A 32 0.24 -18.59 -23.41
C PHE A 32 -0.64 -18.13 -22.25
N SER A 33 -0.99 -16.85 -22.25
CA SER A 33 -1.91 -16.31 -21.27
C SER A 33 -3.35 -16.74 -21.57
N LYS A 34 -4.07 -17.20 -20.54
CA LYS A 34 -5.52 -17.47 -20.62
C LYS A 34 -6.33 -16.18 -20.61
N LYS A 35 -5.87 -15.18 -19.90
CA LYS A 35 -6.51 -13.88 -19.75
C LYS A 35 -5.42 -12.81 -19.58
N THR A 36 -5.58 -11.70 -20.27
CA THR A 36 -4.76 -10.51 -20.06
C THR A 36 -5.65 -9.39 -19.52
N VAL A 37 -5.20 -8.73 -18.45
CA VAL A 37 -5.93 -7.64 -17.80
C VAL A 37 -5.02 -6.44 -17.70
N ASN A 38 -5.52 -5.27 -18.14
CA ASN A 38 -4.87 -3.99 -17.92
C ASN A 38 -5.57 -3.26 -16.77
N SER A 39 -4.79 -2.71 -15.84
CA SER A 39 -5.29 -1.96 -14.70
C SER A 39 -4.30 -0.88 -14.26
N LEU A 40 -4.77 0.07 -13.48
CA LEU A 40 -3.90 0.96 -12.75
C LEU A 40 -3.54 0.32 -11.40
N GLY A 41 -2.29 0.47 -10.97
CA GLY A 41 -1.75 0.00 -9.70
C GLY A 41 -1.04 1.12 -8.95
N GLY A 42 -0.23 0.74 -7.94
CA GLY A 42 0.41 1.70 -7.05
C GLY A 42 -0.63 2.49 -6.26
N ILE A 43 -0.49 3.82 -6.20
CA ILE A 43 -1.44 4.67 -5.47
C ILE A 43 -2.89 4.53 -5.95
N HIS A 44 -3.13 4.10 -7.19
CA HIS A 44 -4.47 3.89 -7.74
C HIS A 44 -5.16 2.61 -7.25
N ASN A 45 -4.46 1.72 -6.54
CA ASN A 45 -5.10 0.61 -5.83
C ASN A 45 -5.97 1.11 -4.67
N ILE A 46 -5.70 2.31 -4.12
CA ILE A 46 -6.58 2.97 -3.15
C ILE A 46 -7.60 3.78 -3.93
N SER A 47 -8.85 3.35 -3.92
CA SER A 47 -9.91 3.94 -4.74
C SER A 47 -11.23 4.09 -4.00
N LYS A 48 -12.16 4.85 -4.61
CA LYS A 48 -13.53 5.02 -4.10
C LYS A 48 -14.35 3.73 -4.09
N ASP A 49 -13.93 2.68 -4.78
CA ASP A 49 -14.64 1.41 -4.83
C ASP A 49 -14.79 0.77 -3.44
N PHE A 50 -13.80 0.98 -2.56
CA PHE A 50 -13.86 0.51 -1.17
C PHE A 50 -13.83 1.63 -0.13
N LEU A 51 -13.61 2.89 -0.54
CA LEU A 51 -13.64 4.09 0.28
C LEU A 51 -14.64 5.12 -0.27
N PRO A 52 -15.94 4.79 -0.42
CA PRO A 52 -16.91 5.63 -1.14
C PRO A 52 -17.17 6.99 -0.46
N SER A 53 -16.90 7.11 0.84
CA SER A 53 -17.08 8.34 1.63
C SER A 53 -15.80 9.17 1.80
N VAL A 54 -14.70 8.77 1.14
CA VAL A 54 -13.41 9.48 1.20
C VAL A 54 -13.20 10.25 -0.09
N ASP A 55 -12.81 11.53 0.02
CA ASP A 55 -12.36 12.29 -1.12
C ASP A 55 -10.87 11.99 -1.36
N ILE A 56 -10.53 11.41 -2.53
CA ILE A 56 -9.18 10.94 -2.83
C ILE A 56 -8.54 11.88 -3.85
N ASN A 57 -7.35 12.38 -3.51
CA ASN A 57 -6.51 13.23 -4.35
C ASN A 57 -5.21 12.48 -4.67
N TYR A 58 -4.90 12.29 -5.94
CA TYR A 58 -3.70 11.61 -6.39
C TYR A 58 -2.61 12.62 -6.76
N PHE A 59 -1.43 12.48 -6.17
CA PHE A 59 -0.21 13.20 -6.50
C PHE A 59 0.76 12.18 -7.07
N GLU A 60 0.83 12.11 -8.40
CA GLU A 60 1.55 11.05 -9.10
C GLU A 60 3.04 11.38 -9.21
N ASP A 61 3.90 10.47 -8.74
CA ASP A 61 5.33 10.40 -9.09
C ASP A 61 5.48 9.76 -10.48
N ASP A 62 6.69 9.59 -10.96
CA ASP A 62 6.98 9.02 -12.28
C ASP A 62 6.21 7.70 -12.52
N PRO A 63 5.62 7.50 -13.70
CA PRO A 63 4.87 6.29 -14.00
C PRO A 63 5.80 5.09 -14.19
N VAL A 64 5.26 3.89 -13.97
CA VAL A 64 5.95 2.61 -14.16
C VAL A 64 5.08 1.66 -14.96
N GLN A 65 5.58 1.15 -16.07
CA GLN A 65 4.97 0.01 -16.75
C GLN A 65 5.27 -1.28 -15.96
N ALA A 66 4.26 -2.01 -15.57
CA ALA A 66 4.39 -3.27 -14.87
C ALA A 66 3.81 -4.43 -15.66
N PHE A 67 4.67 -5.38 -16.03
CA PHE A 67 4.26 -6.63 -16.65
C PHE A 67 4.21 -7.72 -15.59
N ILE A 68 3.03 -8.22 -15.28
CA ILE A 68 2.77 -9.13 -14.17
C ILE A 68 2.41 -10.50 -14.71
N ILE A 69 3.11 -11.52 -14.25
CA ILE A 69 2.79 -12.93 -14.48
C ILE A 69 2.11 -13.45 -13.21
N SER A 70 0.85 -13.85 -13.34
CA SER A 70 0.04 -14.44 -12.26
C SER A 70 -0.17 -15.92 -12.55
N GLU A 71 0.44 -16.79 -11.74
CA GLU A 71 0.29 -18.25 -11.81
C GLU A 71 -0.85 -18.71 -10.92
N LEU A 72 -1.95 -19.14 -11.51
CA LEU A 72 -3.19 -19.49 -10.80
C LEU A 72 -3.02 -20.73 -9.91
N GLU A 73 -2.33 -21.78 -10.41
CA GLU A 73 -2.16 -23.04 -9.66
C GLU A 73 -1.28 -22.90 -8.42
N GLN A 74 -0.29 -22.00 -8.46
CA GLN A 74 0.69 -21.84 -7.39
C GLN A 74 0.45 -20.59 -6.53
N SER A 75 -0.54 -19.77 -6.87
CA SER A 75 -0.78 -18.45 -6.26
C SER A 75 0.50 -17.57 -6.21
N LYS A 76 1.34 -17.71 -7.24
CA LYS A 76 2.60 -16.98 -7.36
C LYS A 76 2.45 -15.80 -8.31
N ARG A 77 3.24 -14.79 -8.04
CA ARG A 77 3.33 -13.59 -8.86
C ARG A 77 4.78 -13.23 -9.11
N SER A 78 5.07 -12.89 -10.36
CA SER A 78 6.34 -12.29 -10.78
C SER A 78 6.03 -11.01 -11.55
N SER A 79 6.87 -10.01 -11.45
CA SER A 79 6.71 -8.75 -12.17
C SER A 79 8.01 -8.29 -12.81
N ILE A 80 7.87 -7.64 -13.96
CA ILE A 80 8.93 -6.89 -14.63
C ILE A 80 8.48 -5.44 -14.60
N LEU A 81 9.27 -4.56 -13.99
CA LEU A 81 9.01 -3.14 -13.90
C LEU A 81 9.88 -2.39 -14.90
N VAL A 82 9.25 -1.51 -15.68
CA VAL A 82 9.93 -0.62 -16.63
C VAL A 82 9.61 0.81 -16.20
N PRO A 83 10.52 1.46 -15.45
CA PRO A 83 10.32 2.85 -15.05
C PRO A 83 10.28 3.78 -16.27
N GLU A 84 9.37 4.72 -16.25
CA GLU A 84 9.30 5.81 -17.21
C GLU A 84 9.65 7.11 -16.49
N LYS A 85 10.42 7.98 -17.14
CA LYS A 85 10.73 9.28 -16.56
C LYS A 85 9.58 10.24 -16.87
N GLY A 86 8.99 10.80 -15.83
CA GLY A 86 8.01 11.87 -15.95
C GLY A 86 8.66 13.19 -16.34
N ASP A 87 7.86 14.07 -16.94
CA ASP A 87 8.32 15.38 -17.41
C ASP A 87 8.24 16.49 -16.33
N THR A 88 7.51 16.22 -15.23
CA THR A 88 7.22 17.23 -14.19
C THR A 88 7.37 16.68 -12.79
N GLU A 89 7.98 17.48 -11.91
CA GLU A 89 8.00 17.19 -10.48
C GLU A 89 6.57 17.34 -9.90
N PRO A 90 6.08 16.35 -9.12
CA PRO A 90 4.76 16.41 -8.51
C PRO A 90 4.68 17.52 -7.45
N VAL A 91 3.53 18.19 -7.40
CA VAL A 91 3.23 19.22 -6.40
C VAL A 91 2.09 18.74 -5.52
N ILE A 92 2.34 18.61 -4.21
CA ILE A 92 1.35 18.20 -3.23
C ILE A 92 0.57 19.44 -2.77
N ASP A 93 -0.75 19.40 -2.96
CA ASP A 93 -1.66 20.44 -2.46
C ASP A 93 -2.16 20.07 -1.05
N TYR A 94 -1.42 20.51 -0.04
CA TYR A 94 -1.74 20.26 1.37
C TYR A 94 -3.05 20.90 1.82
N GLU A 95 -3.53 21.96 1.14
CA GLU A 95 -4.79 22.63 1.51
C GLU A 95 -6.03 21.82 1.13
N SER A 96 -5.89 20.94 0.12
CA SER A 96 -6.99 20.10 -0.38
C SER A 96 -7.20 18.80 0.38
N ILE A 97 -6.29 18.43 1.29
CA ILE A 97 -6.29 17.13 1.96
C ILE A 97 -6.28 17.26 3.48
N ASP A 98 -6.75 16.24 4.19
CA ASP A 98 -6.72 16.14 5.66
C ASP A 98 -5.62 15.15 6.14
N TRP A 99 -5.12 14.28 5.23
CA TRP A 99 -4.09 13.28 5.48
C TRP A 99 -3.32 12.99 4.20
N LEU A 100 -2.00 12.86 4.28
CA LEU A 100 -1.15 12.39 3.18
C LEU A 100 -0.69 10.96 3.43
N HIS A 101 -0.97 10.06 2.50
CA HIS A 101 -0.35 8.73 2.46
C HIS A 101 0.69 8.68 1.36
N VAL A 102 1.93 8.41 1.74
CA VAL A 102 3.07 8.27 0.82
C VAL A 102 3.29 6.79 0.58
N ALA A 103 2.92 6.32 -0.59
CA ALA A 103 3.09 4.92 -0.99
C ALA A 103 4.51 4.70 -1.53
N TYR A 104 5.22 3.73 -0.92
CA TYR A 104 6.54 3.28 -1.35
C TYR A 104 7.62 4.37 -1.33
N ILE A 105 7.73 5.06 -0.18
CA ILE A 105 8.69 6.17 0.02
C ILE A 105 10.12 5.82 -0.41
N ASP A 106 10.50 4.55 -0.28
CA ASP A 106 11.82 4.02 -0.61
C ASP A 106 12.00 3.70 -2.11
N ASP A 107 10.98 3.90 -2.93
CA ASP A 107 10.98 3.75 -4.40
C ASP A 107 10.64 5.06 -5.15
N LEU A 108 10.39 6.17 -4.44
CA LEU A 108 10.06 7.45 -5.06
C LEU A 108 11.28 8.10 -5.73
N ASN A 109 11.04 8.73 -6.89
CA ASN A 109 12.02 9.57 -7.57
C ASN A 109 12.01 11.01 -7.01
N HIS A 110 10.83 11.49 -6.58
CA HIS A 110 10.60 12.86 -6.12
C HIS A 110 10.19 12.94 -4.65
N SER A 111 10.86 12.19 -3.75
CA SER A 111 10.57 12.25 -2.30
C SER A 111 10.74 13.65 -1.69
N ASN A 112 11.52 14.53 -2.33
CA ASN A 112 11.68 15.95 -1.99
C ASN A 112 10.40 16.78 -2.20
N ALA A 113 9.37 16.26 -2.88
CA ALA A 113 8.07 16.91 -2.98
C ALA A 113 7.33 16.94 -1.62
N ILE A 114 7.71 16.08 -0.66
CA ILE A 114 7.20 16.11 0.71
C ILE A 114 7.85 17.26 1.45
N LYS A 115 7.13 18.38 1.63
CA LYS A 115 7.67 19.63 2.20
C LYS A 115 7.12 19.98 3.59
N ASP A 116 5.95 19.47 3.93
CA ASP A 116 5.30 19.77 5.21
C ASP A 116 5.37 18.55 6.13
N GLU A 117 6.43 18.49 6.93
CA GLU A 117 6.66 17.43 7.91
C GLU A 117 5.71 17.52 9.14
N SER A 118 5.02 18.64 9.32
CA SER A 118 4.03 18.82 10.40
C SER A 118 2.64 18.30 10.02
N PHE A 119 2.44 17.93 8.76
CA PHE A 119 1.17 17.46 8.24
C PHE A 119 0.90 15.99 8.67
N LYS A 120 -0.37 15.64 8.88
CA LYS A 120 -0.74 14.24 9.19
C LYS A 120 -0.38 13.33 8.03
N MET A 121 0.57 12.44 8.27
CA MET A 121 1.15 11.62 7.21
C MET A 121 1.30 10.16 7.64
N SER A 122 1.19 9.26 6.67
CA SER A 122 1.60 7.87 6.80
C SER A 122 2.53 7.48 5.65
N LEU A 123 3.44 6.57 5.91
CA LEU A 123 4.39 6.04 4.94
C LEU A 123 4.15 4.56 4.71
N ASP A 124 4.36 4.10 3.49
CA ASP A 124 4.50 2.69 3.14
C ASP A 124 5.88 2.43 2.52
N PHE A 125 6.40 1.23 2.74
CA PHE A 125 7.71 0.80 2.24
C PHE A 125 7.57 -0.47 1.41
N CYS A 126 8.37 -0.59 0.34
CA CYS A 126 8.31 -1.76 -0.54
C CYS A 126 9.64 -2.49 -0.75
N THR A 127 10.76 -1.91 -0.33
CA THR A 127 12.11 -2.47 -0.55
C THR A 127 12.81 -2.91 0.74
N GLU A 128 13.98 -3.56 0.62
CA GLU A 128 14.84 -3.97 1.73
C GLU A 128 15.82 -2.88 2.20
N VAL A 129 15.61 -1.62 1.79
CA VAL A 129 16.45 -0.49 2.23
C VAL A 129 16.36 -0.32 3.75
N PRO A 130 17.48 -0.15 4.46
CA PRO A 130 17.48 0.08 5.91
C PRO A 130 16.60 1.28 6.31
N ARG A 131 15.68 1.08 7.26
CA ARG A 131 14.69 2.08 7.69
C ARG A 131 15.32 3.25 8.45
N GLU A 132 16.54 3.09 8.97
CA GLU A 132 17.32 4.15 9.61
C GLU A 132 17.57 5.35 8.68
N LYS A 133 17.59 5.14 7.37
CA LYS A 133 17.70 6.24 6.37
C LYS A 133 16.51 7.20 6.40
N TYR A 134 15.38 6.75 6.88
CA TYR A 134 14.12 7.50 6.92
C TYR A 134 13.70 7.85 8.34
N ILE A 135 14.62 7.74 9.32
CA ILE A 135 14.28 7.83 10.75
C ILE A 135 13.62 9.16 11.12
N ASP A 136 14.06 10.27 10.54
CA ASP A 136 13.50 11.59 10.85
C ASP A 136 12.07 11.72 10.25
N LEU A 137 11.84 11.21 9.06
CA LEU A 137 10.53 11.17 8.46
C LEU A 137 9.58 10.23 9.23
N ILE A 138 10.07 9.03 9.61
CA ILE A 138 9.34 8.06 10.43
C ILE A 138 8.87 8.66 11.76
N LYS A 139 9.73 9.46 12.43
CA LYS A 139 9.37 10.11 13.71
C LYS A 139 8.25 11.12 13.58
N ASN A 140 8.13 11.74 12.41
CA ASN A 140 7.15 12.80 12.13
C ASN A 140 5.83 12.25 11.55
N CYS A 141 5.76 10.94 11.28
CA CYS A 141 4.56 10.30 10.74
C CYS A 141 3.61 9.82 11.84
N GLU A 142 2.32 9.76 11.50
CA GLU A 142 1.28 9.17 12.34
C GLU A 142 1.29 7.64 12.28
N LEU A 143 1.64 7.06 11.12
CA LEU A 143 1.62 5.61 10.85
C LEU A 143 2.69 5.21 9.85
N ILE A 144 3.20 3.99 10.00
CA ILE A 144 4.06 3.31 9.03
C ILE A 144 3.38 1.99 8.63
N PHE A 145 3.40 1.70 7.33
CA PHE A 145 2.99 0.40 6.78
C PHE A 145 4.19 -0.30 6.15
N ASP A 146 4.25 -1.62 6.29
CA ASP A 146 5.26 -2.45 5.64
C ASP A 146 4.83 -3.93 5.61
N SER A 147 5.51 -4.75 4.81
CA SER A 147 5.35 -6.20 4.84
C SER A 147 5.91 -6.80 6.13
N ARG A 148 5.23 -7.80 6.69
CA ARG A 148 5.71 -8.56 7.85
C ARG A 148 7.04 -9.27 7.58
N GLU A 149 7.35 -9.61 6.33
CA GLU A 149 8.62 -10.20 5.93
C GLU A 149 9.82 -9.29 6.23
N ARG A 150 9.61 -7.96 6.21
CA ARG A 150 10.64 -6.94 6.49
C ARG A 150 10.67 -6.46 7.93
N LYS A 151 10.04 -7.21 8.84
CA LYS A 151 9.98 -6.87 10.28
C LYS A 151 11.35 -6.60 10.92
N ASP A 152 12.37 -7.35 10.52
CA ASP A 152 13.70 -7.23 11.10
C ASP A 152 14.37 -5.89 10.83
N LEU A 153 13.94 -5.17 9.76
CA LEU A 153 14.41 -3.81 9.47
C LEU A 153 13.99 -2.79 10.54
N TYR A 154 13.02 -3.13 11.37
CA TYR A 154 12.52 -2.30 12.47
C TYR A 154 13.10 -2.64 13.84
N SER A 155 13.99 -3.63 13.92
CA SER A 155 14.54 -4.12 15.20
C SER A 155 15.29 -3.04 16.00
N ARG A 156 15.82 -2.01 15.33
CA ARG A 156 16.53 -0.88 15.92
C ARG A 156 15.73 0.43 15.92
N ILE A 157 14.50 0.40 15.42
CA ILE A 157 13.62 1.58 15.31
C ILE A 157 12.78 1.70 16.56
N LEU A 158 13.19 2.55 17.49
CA LEU A 158 12.51 2.78 18.77
C LEU A 158 11.74 4.11 18.73
N VAL A 159 10.74 4.20 17.86
CA VAL A 159 9.90 5.39 17.69
C VAL A 159 8.53 5.21 18.32
N PRO A 160 7.85 6.30 18.74
CA PRO A 160 6.47 6.24 19.23
C PRO A 160 5.46 5.97 18.10
N THR A 161 5.83 6.22 16.85
CA THR A 161 4.99 6.00 15.65
C THR A 161 4.60 4.53 15.53
N PRO A 162 3.31 4.18 15.42
CA PRO A 162 2.88 2.81 15.18
C PRO A 162 3.38 2.29 13.83
N ILE A 163 4.03 1.14 13.84
CA ILE A 163 4.48 0.40 12.66
C ILE A 163 3.53 -0.78 12.47
N VAL A 164 2.74 -0.75 11.41
CA VAL A 164 1.74 -1.76 11.07
C VAL A 164 2.30 -2.66 9.98
N LEU A 165 2.62 -3.89 10.36
CA LEU A 165 3.16 -4.91 9.48
C LEU A 165 2.04 -5.87 9.05
N HIS A 166 1.92 -6.15 7.76
CA HIS A 166 0.87 -7.00 7.22
C HIS A 166 1.39 -8.01 6.19
N ASP A 167 0.68 -9.11 6.03
CA ASP A 167 0.88 -10.14 5.02
C ASP A 167 -0.44 -10.88 4.74
N GLU A 168 -0.39 -11.99 3.97
CA GLU A 168 -1.55 -12.83 3.71
C GLU A 168 -2.09 -13.56 4.95
N LYS A 169 -1.34 -13.61 6.05
CA LYS A 169 -1.74 -14.27 7.32
C LYS A 169 -2.31 -13.30 8.34
N GLY A 170 -2.25 -12.00 8.07
CA GLY A 170 -2.83 -10.99 8.97
C GLY A 170 -1.97 -9.76 9.17
N CYS A 171 -2.06 -9.15 10.34
CA CYS A 171 -1.26 -7.97 10.68
C CYS A 171 -0.76 -7.97 12.12
N GLU A 172 0.31 -7.23 12.37
CA GLU A 172 0.79 -6.90 13.72
C GLU A 172 1.16 -5.41 13.79
N CYS A 173 1.12 -4.86 15.00
CA CYS A 173 1.53 -3.48 15.26
C CYS A 173 2.65 -3.43 16.29
N ILE A 174 3.69 -2.65 15.99
CA ILE A 174 4.85 -2.43 16.83
C ILE A 174 4.91 -0.95 17.20
N VAL A 175 5.11 -0.65 18.49
CA VAL A 175 5.35 0.71 19.00
C VAL A 175 6.55 0.64 19.95
N GLN A 176 7.53 1.53 19.77
CA GLN A 176 8.76 1.55 20.58
C GLN A 176 9.45 0.18 20.67
N GLY A 177 9.51 -0.54 19.55
CA GLY A 177 10.10 -1.88 19.45
C GLY A 177 9.29 -3.00 20.12
N LYS A 178 8.11 -2.71 20.67
CA LYS A 178 7.25 -3.70 21.34
C LYS A 178 6.04 -4.01 20.47
N LYS A 179 5.76 -5.29 20.25
CA LYS A 179 4.52 -5.73 19.62
C LYS A 179 3.35 -5.48 20.59
N ILE A 180 2.43 -4.60 20.19
CA ILE A 180 1.24 -4.22 20.96
C ILE A 180 -0.04 -4.89 20.48
N PHE A 181 -0.02 -5.43 19.23
CA PHE A 181 -1.18 -6.07 18.61
C PHE A 181 -0.71 -7.15 17.63
N SER A 182 -1.53 -8.19 17.47
CA SER A 182 -1.38 -9.18 16.40
C SER A 182 -2.74 -9.79 16.12
N GLN A 183 -3.13 -9.83 14.85
CA GLN A 183 -4.32 -10.50 14.36
C GLN A 183 -3.93 -11.43 13.22
N GLU A 184 -4.34 -12.68 13.30
CA GLU A 184 -4.20 -13.63 12.20
C GLU A 184 -5.54 -13.84 11.51
N ILE A 185 -5.48 -14.05 10.21
CA ILE A 185 -6.64 -14.38 9.37
C ILE A 185 -6.36 -15.72 8.66
N ILE A 186 -7.42 -16.42 8.30
CA ILE A 186 -7.30 -17.61 7.46
C ILE A 186 -7.06 -17.12 6.03
N SER A 187 -5.86 -17.39 5.50
CA SER A 187 -5.54 -17.11 4.11
C SER A 187 -6.39 -18.01 3.19
N GLU A 188 -7.14 -17.40 2.27
CA GLU A 188 -7.84 -18.15 1.22
C GLU A 188 -6.87 -18.35 0.04
N LYS A 189 -6.84 -19.57 -0.50
CA LYS A 189 -6.05 -19.89 -1.68
C LYS A 189 -6.71 -19.33 -2.96
N ASN A 190 -5.89 -19.05 -3.96
CA ASN A 190 -6.33 -18.60 -5.30
C ASN A 190 -6.93 -17.20 -5.38
N LEU A 191 -6.66 -16.31 -4.42
CA LEU A 191 -7.04 -14.92 -4.52
C LEU A 191 -5.99 -14.12 -5.32
N ASN A 192 -6.47 -13.21 -6.17
CA ASN A 192 -5.61 -12.15 -6.72
C ASN A 192 -5.38 -11.10 -5.62
N VAL A 193 -4.20 -11.13 -5.04
CA VAL A 193 -3.78 -10.23 -3.94
C VAL A 193 -3.06 -8.97 -4.45
N ASN A 194 -3.12 -8.69 -5.75
CA ASN A 194 -2.49 -7.48 -6.29
C ASN A 194 -3.11 -6.22 -5.67
N GLY A 195 -2.26 -5.37 -5.09
CA GLY A 195 -2.67 -4.15 -4.39
C GLY A 195 -3.28 -4.39 -3.00
N ALA A 196 -3.18 -5.61 -2.44
CA ALA A 196 -3.73 -5.91 -1.11
C ALA A 196 -3.17 -5.02 -0.02
N GLY A 197 -1.86 -4.68 -0.08
CA GLY A 197 -1.20 -3.77 0.84
C GLY A 197 -1.78 -2.36 0.78
N ASP A 198 -1.93 -1.82 -0.44
CA ASP A 198 -2.50 -0.49 -0.65
C ASP A 198 -3.95 -0.43 -0.16
N ILE A 199 -4.75 -1.47 -0.46
CA ILE A 199 -6.14 -1.57 0.01
C ILE A 199 -6.17 -1.62 1.55
N PHE A 200 -5.28 -2.40 2.16
CA PHE A 200 -5.12 -2.47 3.61
C PHE A 200 -4.81 -1.10 4.20
N ALA A 201 -3.81 -0.40 3.67
CA ALA A 201 -3.41 0.94 4.12
C ALA A 201 -4.57 1.94 4.02
N GLY A 202 -5.27 1.99 2.88
CA GLY A 202 -6.41 2.88 2.67
C GLY A 202 -7.56 2.64 3.67
N ILE A 203 -7.96 1.39 3.88
CA ILE A 203 -8.99 1.01 4.87
C ILE A 203 -8.53 1.40 6.28
N PHE A 204 -7.25 1.12 6.61
CA PHE A 204 -6.69 1.42 7.92
C PHE A 204 -6.71 2.92 8.22
N ILE A 205 -6.19 3.73 7.31
CA ILE A 205 -6.12 5.20 7.46
C ILE A 205 -7.52 5.77 7.66
N ASN A 206 -8.49 5.38 6.83
CA ASN A 206 -9.88 5.84 6.97
C ASN A 206 -10.47 5.46 8.33
N LYS A 207 -10.25 4.23 8.80
CA LYS A 207 -10.76 3.77 10.10
C LYS A 207 -10.05 4.45 11.27
N TYR A 208 -8.73 4.65 11.16
CA TYR A 208 -7.93 5.33 12.18
C TYR A 208 -8.26 6.83 12.29
N TYR A 209 -8.45 7.52 11.16
CA TYR A 209 -8.81 8.93 11.14
C TYR A 209 -10.14 9.21 11.84
N ASN A 210 -11.12 8.32 11.69
CA ASN A 210 -12.46 8.43 12.27
C ASN A 210 -12.62 7.74 13.63
N GLY A 211 -11.58 7.07 14.15
CA GLY A 211 -11.65 6.28 15.37
C GLY A 211 -10.32 6.21 16.13
N SER A 212 -9.95 5.02 16.54
CA SER A 212 -8.73 4.75 17.30
C SER A 212 -7.83 3.73 16.61
N LEU A 213 -6.55 3.69 17.02
CA LEU A 213 -5.58 2.68 16.56
C LEU A 213 -6.11 1.25 16.80
N SER A 214 -6.70 1.01 17.97
CA SER A 214 -7.27 -0.30 18.32
C SER A 214 -8.42 -0.70 17.41
N GLU A 215 -9.32 0.23 17.09
CA GLU A 215 -10.43 -0.03 16.16
C GLU A 215 -9.91 -0.30 14.74
N ALA A 216 -8.94 0.49 14.26
CA ALA A 216 -8.33 0.27 12.96
C ALA A 216 -7.66 -1.11 12.88
N LEU A 217 -6.84 -1.47 13.86
CA LEU A 217 -6.16 -2.78 13.93
C LEU A 217 -7.14 -3.96 13.93
N ASN A 218 -8.23 -3.88 14.72
CA ASN A 218 -9.21 -4.96 14.80
C ASN A 218 -10.09 -5.09 13.54
N TYR A 219 -10.29 -4.00 12.81
CA TYR A 219 -11.20 -3.97 11.67
C TYR A 219 -10.52 -4.33 10.35
N THR A 220 -9.32 -3.78 10.10
CA THR A 220 -8.75 -3.69 8.74
C THR A 220 -8.43 -5.04 8.13
N CYS A 221 -7.83 -5.97 8.88
CA CYS A 221 -7.48 -7.30 8.36
C CYS A 221 -8.70 -8.01 7.77
N THR A 222 -9.79 -8.06 8.54
CA THR A 222 -11.04 -8.72 8.10
C THR A 222 -11.70 -7.98 6.94
N ALA A 223 -11.72 -6.64 6.99
CA ALA A 223 -12.31 -5.83 5.93
C ALA A 223 -11.56 -5.99 4.60
N THR A 224 -10.21 -6.00 4.64
CA THR A 224 -9.37 -6.22 3.46
C THR A 224 -9.61 -7.61 2.87
N ALA A 225 -9.60 -8.66 3.70
CA ALA A 225 -9.86 -10.02 3.24
C ALA A 225 -11.23 -10.15 2.55
N ASN A 226 -12.28 -9.60 3.16
CA ASN A 226 -13.63 -9.59 2.59
C ASN A 226 -13.70 -8.83 1.25
N TYR A 227 -13.02 -7.68 1.15
CA TYR A 227 -12.98 -6.92 -0.10
C TYR A 227 -12.25 -7.70 -1.21
N LEU A 228 -11.09 -8.29 -0.92
CA LEU A 228 -10.33 -9.08 -1.88
C LEU A 228 -11.13 -10.29 -2.37
N LYS A 229 -11.83 -10.99 -1.47
CA LYS A 229 -12.72 -12.07 -1.84
C LYS A 229 -13.78 -11.61 -2.83
N LYS A 230 -14.51 -10.56 -2.51
CA LYS A 230 -15.55 -9.99 -3.38
C LYS A 230 -14.99 -9.56 -4.74
N LYS A 231 -13.80 -8.95 -4.78
CA LYS A 231 -13.12 -8.53 -6.01
C LYS A 231 -12.75 -9.72 -6.92
N ASN A 232 -12.52 -10.91 -6.35
CA ASN A 232 -12.15 -12.11 -7.09
C ASN A 232 -13.37 -12.95 -7.55
N GLU A 233 -14.59 -12.65 -7.07
CA GLU A 233 -15.84 -13.30 -7.49
C GLU A 233 -16.42 -12.69 -8.79
N ILE A 234 -15.87 -11.57 -9.27
CA ILE A 234 -16.26 -10.85 -10.49
C ILE A 234 -15.31 -11.21 -11.64
#